data_63312fc2a4f867aec184d3f123ade71f
#
_entry.id   63312fc2a4f867aec184d3f123ade71f
#
_cell.length_a   1.000
_cell.length_b   1.000
_cell.length_c   1.000
_cell.angle_alpha   90.00
_cell.angle_beta   90.00
_cell.angle_gamma   90.00
#
_symmetry.space_group_name_H-M   'P 1'
#
loop_
_entity.id
_entity.type
_entity.pdbx_description
1 polymer ?
#
loop_
_entity_poly.entity_id
_entity_poly.type
_entity_poly.pdbx_seq_one_letter_code
_entity_poly.pdbx_strand_id
1 'polypeptide(L)'
;LSFMRQEEGEGFASLPEFTKIHTEGNDIASVLNLSAIPYEWTTPLRMGISADIRLEDIKYFVSANFEQGKVVMNSESLIQNPKIQGFFDAVDKVMQPIGGKFMDYYEGNTLAWAGGNIQGKELYRILCENPTIRQILDNPILPVDVERIFSSVEGDFAIGWNKLTSKDFLMYADVTNADFLKTFEDLRPLLALTGG
;
A
#
# COMPACT_ATOMS: atom_id res chain seq x y z
N LEU A 1 18.59 -8.51 29.64
CA LEU A 1 19.28 -7.77 30.73
C LEU A 1 19.89 -6.44 30.27
N SER A 2 20.03 -6.18 28.97
CA SER A 2 20.51 -4.90 28.42
C SER A 2 19.55 -3.74 28.72
N PHE A 3 18.25 -3.99 28.75
CA PHE A 3 17.22 -2.97 29.06
C PHE A 3 17.34 -2.39 30.48
N MET A 4 17.98 -3.11 31.40
CA MET A 4 18.18 -2.64 32.78
C MET A 4 19.43 -1.79 32.97
N ARG A 5 20.22 -1.54 31.91
CA ARG A 5 21.48 -0.81 31.95
C ARG A 5 21.50 0.40 31.00
N GLN A 6 20.33 0.84 30.54
CA GLN A 6 20.24 2.05 29.73
C GLN A 6 20.59 3.27 30.59
N GLU A 7 21.48 4.11 30.07
CA GLU A 7 21.76 5.41 30.65
C GLU A 7 20.61 6.39 30.41
N GLU A 8 20.53 7.42 31.25
CA GLU A 8 19.56 8.50 31.07
C GLU A 8 19.79 9.14 29.69
N GLY A 9 18.76 9.17 28.83
CA GLY A 9 18.83 9.65 27.45
C GLY A 9 19.02 8.61 26.37
N GLU A 10 19.25 7.33 26.72
CA GLU A 10 19.35 6.23 25.74
C GLU A 10 18.04 5.48 25.53
N GLY A 11 17.02 5.77 26.32
CA GLY A 11 15.73 5.07 26.26
C GLY A 11 14.82 5.57 25.14
N PHE A 12 13.72 4.85 24.92
CA PHE A 12 12.69 5.19 23.94
C PHE A 12 12.16 6.63 24.16
N ALA A 13 12.11 7.11 25.40
CA ALA A 13 11.65 8.45 25.74
C ALA A 13 12.51 9.58 25.15
N SER A 14 13.76 9.30 24.76
CA SER A 14 14.65 10.27 24.12
C SER A 14 14.47 10.38 22.60
N LEU A 15 13.70 9.47 22.00
CA LEU A 15 13.45 9.47 20.57
C LEU A 15 12.43 10.55 20.18
N PRO A 16 12.59 11.22 19.02
CA PRO A 16 11.62 12.20 18.54
C PRO A 16 10.20 11.64 18.42
N GLU A 17 10.08 10.35 18.08
CA GLU A 17 8.81 9.64 17.95
C GLU A 17 8.04 9.55 19.28
N PHE A 18 8.76 9.44 20.40
CA PHE A 18 8.13 9.43 21.73
C PHE A 18 7.50 10.79 22.05
N THR A 19 8.16 11.87 21.69
CA THR A 19 7.61 13.22 21.86
C THR A 19 6.29 13.36 21.12
N LYS A 20 6.22 12.84 19.87
CA LYS A 20 4.99 12.84 19.07
C LYS A 20 3.86 12.07 19.76
N ILE A 21 4.15 10.84 20.24
CA ILE A 21 3.18 10.03 21.00
C ILE A 21 2.63 10.80 22.21
N HIS A 22 3.52 11.46 22.94
CA HIS A 22 3.16 12.13 24.19
C HIS A 22 2.38 13.43 24.00
N THR A 23 2.64 14.16 22.91
CA THR A 23 2.07 15.50 22.68
C THR A 23 0.73 15.51 21.96
N GLU A 24 0.41 14.48 21.17
CA GLU A 24 -0.81 14.47 20.35
C GLU A 24 -2.09 14.08 21.09
N GLY A 25 -1.98 13.54 22.32
CA GLY A 25 -3.13 13.23 23.16
C GLY A 25 -4.08 12.18 22.59
N ASN A 26 -3.56 11.24 21.80
CA ASN A 26 -4.34 10.13 21.26
C ASN A 26 -4.66 9.08 22.33
N ASP A 27 -5.81 8.39 22.22
CA ASP A 27 -6.18 7.31 23.13
C ASP A 27 -5.22 6.12 23.02
N ILE A 28 -4.80 5.81 21.79
CA ILE A 28 -3.77 4.81 21.50
C ILE A 28 -2.80 5.43 20.50
N ALA A 29 -1.51 5.27 20.74
CA ALA A 29 -0.46 5.64 19.79
C ALA A 29 0.65 4.59 19.77
N SER A 30 1.20 4.37 18.60
CA SER A 30 2.26 3.38 18.35
C SER A 30 3.23 3.88 17.30
N VAL A 31 4.50 3.56 17.46
CA VAL A 31 5.51 3.69 16.42
C VAL A 31 5.96 2.31 15.99
N LEU A 32 5.81 2.01 14.72
CA LEU A 32 6.27 0.78 14.11
C LEU A 32 7.52 1.06 13.28
N ASN A 33 8.64 0.44 13.66
CA ASN A 33 9.85 0.43 12.85
C ASN A 33 9.84 -0.81 11.95
N LEU A 34 9.91 -0.62 10.64
CA LEU A 34 9.86 -1.73 9.68
C LEU A 34 11.05 -2.69 9.80
N SER A 35 12.18 -2.23 10.32
CA SER A 35 13.32 -3.12 10.55
C SER A 35 13.07 -4.17 11.64
N ALA A 36 12.14 -3.90 12.55
CA ALA A 36 11.76 -4.80 13.63
C ALA A 36 10.79 -5.92 13.17
N ILE A 37 10.24 -5.81 11.98
CA ILE A 37 9.33 -6.84 11.43
C ILE A 37 10.16 -8.01 10.90
N PRO A 38 9.76 -9.27 11.18
CA PRO A 38 10.44 -10.45 10.67
C PRO A 38 10.69 -10.40 9.16
N TYR A 39 11.84 -10.88 8.73
CA TYR A 39 12.27 -10.83 7.32
C TYR A 39 11.23 -11.46 6.38
N GLU A 40 10.63 -12.56 6.78
CA GLU A 40 9.65 -13.31 6.00
C GLU A 40 8.42 -12.46 5.65
N TRP A 41 8.03 -11.55 6.55
CA TRP A 41 6.88 -10.67 6.36
C TRP A 41 7.22 -9.43 5.53
N THR A 42 8.49 -9.04 5.55
CA THR A 42 8.96 -7.86 4.79
C THR A 42 9.48 -8.20 3.40
N THR A 43 9.60 -9.50 3.05
CA THR A 43 10.13 -9.93 1.76
C THR A 43 9.45 -9.27 0.56
N PRO A 44 8.10 -9.19 0.45
CA PRO A 44 7.46 -8.52 -0.67
C PRO A 44 7.81 -7.03 -0.76
N LEU A 45 7.91 -6.37 0.40
CA LEU A 45 8.29 -4.96 0.46
C LEU A 45 9.75 -4.77 0.05
N ARG A 46 10.65 -5.66 0.49
CA ARG A 46 12.09 -5.62 0.17
C ARG A 46 12.37 -5.86 -1.31
N MET A 47 11.54 -6.65 -1.99
CA MET A 47 11.67 -6.87 -3.43
C MET A 47 11.43 -5.59 -4.24
N GLY A 48 10.60 -4.68 -3.74
CA GLY A 48 10.33 -3.38 -4.38
C GLY A 48 11.28 -2.26 -3.93
N ILE A 49 12.15 -2.50 -2.95
CA ILE A 49 13.04 -1.50 -2.38
C ILE A 49 14.45 -1.68 -2.94
N SER A 50 15.06 -0.61 -3.44
CA SER A 50 16.47 -0.63 -3.87
C SER A 50 17.40 -1.02 -2.73
N ALA A 51 18.51 -1.70 -3.06
CA ALA A 51 19.47 -2.17 -2.06
C ALA A 51 20.11 -1.06 -1.20
N ASP A 52 20.02 0.18 -1.64
CA ASP A 52 20.49 1.37 -0.93
C ASP A 52 19.45 1.96 0.05
N ILE A 53 18.26 1.39 0.10
CA ILE A 53 17.19 1.78 1.02
C ILE A 53 17.18 0.86 2.23
N ARG A 54 17.33 1.44 3.41
CA ARG A 54 17.30 0.70 4.66
C ARG A 54 15.91 0.78 5.27
N LEU A 55 15.38 -0.35 5.75
CA LEU A 55 14.06 -0.38 6.41
C LEU A 55 14.04 0.40 7.72
N GLU A 56 15.19 0.61 8.35
CA GLU A 56 15.37 1.45 9.52
C GLU A 56 14.98 2.92 9.25
N ASP A 57 15.08 3.35 7.98
CA ASP A 57 14.74 4.69 7.54
C ASP A 57 13.22 4.89 7.40
N ILE A 58 12.43 3.82 7.56
CA ILE A 58 10.98 3.84 7.42
C ILE A 58 10.33 3.46 8.75
N LYS A 59 9.65 4.42 9.35
CA LYS A 59 8.83 4.21 10.54
C LYS A 59 7.39 4.63 10.24
N TYR A 60 6.44 4.01 10.91
CA TYR A 60 5.04 4.41 10.88
C TYR A 60 4.62 4.84 12.28
N PHE A 61 4.02 6.01 12.34
CA PHE A 61 3.25 6.44 13.49
C PHE A 61 1.79 6.09 13.23
N VAL A 62 1.18 5.34 14.14
CA VAL A 62 -0.21 4.94 14.06
C VAL A 62 -0.90 5.40 15.32
N SER A 63 -2.00 6.11 15.18
CA SER A 63 -2.82 6.52 16.31
C SER A 63 -4.27 6.12 16.11
N ALA A 64 -4.98 5.93 17.22
CA ALA A 64 -6.41 5.69 17.26
C ALA A 64 -7.07 6.50 18.35
N ASN A 65 -8.23 7.06 18.03
CA ASN A 65 -9.08 7.78 18.96
C ASN A 65 -10.49 7.18 18.96
N PHE A 66 -11.03 6.95 20.16
CA PHE A 66 -12.37 6.43 20.35
C PHE A 66 -13.35 7.60 20.50
N GLU A 67 -14.14 7.80 19.47
CA GLU A 67 -15.20 8.81 19.46
C GLU A 67 -16.57 8.15 19.57
N GLN A 68 -17.61 8.97 19.81
CA GLN A 68 -18.97 8.43 19.90
C GLN A 68 -19.40 7.75 18.59
N GLY A 69 -19.54 6.42 18.64
CA GLY A 69 -20.01 5.60 17.52
C GLY A 69 -18.97 5.31 16.43
N LYS A 70 -17.71 5.72 16.60
CA LYS A 70 -16.63 5.44 15.65
C LYS A 70 -15.26 5.34 16.31
N VAL A 71 -14.35 4.69 15.61
CA VAL A 71 -12.91 4.72 15.91
C VAL A 71 -12.22 5.44 14.74
N VAL A 72 -11.48 6.49 15.06
CA VAL A 72 -10.67 7.21 14.07
C VAL A 72 -9.24 6.73 14.17
N MET A 73 -8.74 6.14 13.09
CA MET A 73 -7.36 5.69 12.99
C MET A 73 -6.59 6.56 11.99
N ASN A 74 -5.44 7.04 12.42
CA ASN A 74 -4.52 7.79 11.56
C ASN A 74 -3.20 7.01 11.46
N SER A 75 -2.64 7.01 10.26
CA SER A 75 -1.32 6.44 10.00
C SER A 75 -0.48 7.46 9.25
N GLU A 76 0.72 7.71 9.73
CA GLU A 76 1.67 8.63 9.14
C GLU A 76 3.01 7.92 8.95
N SER A 77 3.57 8.02 7.76
CA SER A 77 4.91 7.52 7.49
C SER A 77 5.96 8.55 7.93
N LEU A 78 6.87 8.11 8.78
CA LEU A 78 8.03 8.90 9.22
C LEU A 78 9.24 8.41 8.42
N ILE A 79 9.49 9.03 7.28
CA ILE A 79 10.52 8.63 6.34
C ILE A 79 11.72 9.58 6.48
N GLN A 80 12.88 9.02 6.83
CA GLN A 80 14.11 9.79 7.01
C GLN A 80 14.98 9.82 5.75
N ASN A 81 14.77 8.88 4.82
CA ASN A 81 15.53 8.78 3.59
C ASN A 81 14.91 9.65 2.48
N PRO A 82 15.63 10.69 1.96
CA PRO A 82 15.06 11.59 0.94
C PRO A 82 14.66 10.89 -0.37
N LYS A 83 15.31 9.78 -0.72
CA LYS A 83 14.94 9.02 -1.93
C LYS A 83 13.59 8.33 -1.75
N ILE A 84 13.37 7.75 -0.56
CA ILE A 84 12.09 7.11 -0.22
C ILE A 84 11.00 8.18 -0.14
N GLN A 85 11.28 9.28 0.54
CA GLN A 85 10.34 10.39 0.64
C GLN A 85 9.96 10.89 -0.76
N GLY A 86 10.94 11.15 -1.62
CA GLY A 86 10.69 11.58 -2.99
C GLY A 86 9.85 10.61 -3.82
N PHE A 87 10.02 9.29 -3.61
CA PHE A 87 9.16 8.28 -4.24
C PHE A 87 7.72 8.37 -3.75
N PHE A 88 7.50 8.44 -2.43
CA PHE A 88 6.14 8.57 -1.89
C PHE A 88 5.49 9.89 -2.29
N ASP A 89 6.23 10.99 -2.29
CA ASP A 89 5.74 12.30 -2.76
C ASP A 89 5.34 12.26 -4.25
N ALA A 90 6.04 11.49 -5.06
CA ALA A 90 5.71 11.30 -6.46
C ALA A 90 4.44 10.45 -6.63
N VAL A 91 4.30 9.38 -5.84
CA VAL A 91 3.10 8.53 -5.82
C VAL A 91 1.88 9.33 -5.35
N ASP A 92 2.03 10.13 -4.29
CA ASP A 92 0.96 10.95 -3.73
C ASP A 92 0.38 11.94 -4.76
N LYS A 93 1.23 12.51 -5.63
CA LYS A 93 0.77 13.43 -6.69
C LYS A 93 -0.12 12.79 -7.73
N VAL A 94 -0.03 11.47 -7.93
CA VAL A 94 -0.83 10.71 -8.91
C VAL A 94 -2.00 9.99 -8.26
N MET A 95 -2.07 10.01 -6.93
CA MET A 95 -3.24 9.59 -6.16
C MET A 95 -4.18 10.77 -5.99
N GLN A 96 -5.47 10.54 -6.19
CA GLN A 96 -6.51 11.55 -6.02
C GLN A 96 -7.50 11.11 -4.94
N PRO A 97 -8.27 12.01 -4.37
CA PRO A 97 -9.38 11.64 -3.49
C PRO A 97 -10.33 10.68 -4.20
N ILE A 98 -10.75 9.64 -3.49
CA ILE A 98 -11.70 8.64 -4.00
C ILE A 98 -13.05 9.31 -4.21
N GLY A 99 -13.60 9.21 -5.42
CA GLY A 99 -14.93 9.74 -5.75
C GLY A 99 -16.06 8.89 -5.20
N GLY A 100 -15.80 7.64 -4.83
CA GLY A 100 -16.79 6.72 -4.30
C GLY A 100 -17.75 6.15 -5.35
N LYS A 101 -17.46 6.32 -6.62
CA LYS A 101 -18.30 5.95 -7.77
C LYS A 101 -18.78 4.50 -7.73
N PHE A 102 -17.96 3.58 -7.21
CA PHE A 102 -18.27 2.17 -7.22
C PHE A 102 -18.86 1.64 -5.90
N MET A 103 -19.07 2.49 -4.90
CA MET A 103 -19.55 2.05 -3.59
C MET A 103 -20.94 1.41 -3.66
N ASP A 104 -21.83 1.94 -4.51
CA ASP A 104 -23.18 1.44 -4.66
C ASP A 104 -23.29 0.10 -5.40
N TYR A 105 -22.18 -0.39 -5.98
CA TYR A 105 -22.13 -1.68 -6.66
C TYR A 105 -21.78 -2.85 -5.74
N TYR A 106 -21.41 -2.55 -4.50
CA TYR A 106 -21.11 -3.57 -3.50
C TYR A 106 -22.33 -3.82 -2.62
N GLU A 107 -22.54 -5.09 -2.30
CA GLU A 107 -23.63 -5.47 -1.41
C GLU A 107 -23.40 -4.97 0.01
N GLY A 108 -24.49 -4.71 0.76
CA GLY A 108 -24.41 -4.22 2.14
C GLY A 108 -23.76 -5.19 3.15
N ASN A 109 -23.53 -6.45 2.75
CA ASN A 109 -22.80 -7.47 3.51
C ASN A 109 -21.35 -7.65 3.06
N THR A 110 -20.83 -6.77 2.22
CA THR A 110 -19.41 -6.78 1.83
C THR A 110 -18.54 -6.70 3.08
N LEU A 111 -17.70 -7.71 3.27
CA LEU A 111 -16.86 -7.84 4.47
C LEU A 111 -15.72 -6.83 4.51
N ALA A 112 -15.09 -6.62 3.36
CA ALA A 112 -13.98 -5.69 3.23
C ALA A 112 -14.03 -5.02 1.86
N TRP A 113 -13.69 -3.75 1.85
CA TRP A 113 -13.60 -2.94 0.66
C TRP A 113 -12.30 -2.14 0.69
N ALA A 114 -11.64 -2.05 -0.44
CA ALA A 114 -10.47 -1.21 -0.63
C ALA A 114 -10.58 -0.52 -1.98
N GLY A 115 -10.16 0.71 -2.06
CA GLY A 115 -10.18 1.46 -3.31
C GLY A 115 -9.23 2.63 -3.30
N GLY A 116 -9.05 3.23 -4.45
CA GLY A 116 -8.24 4.41 -4.67
C GLY A 116 -8.67 5.13 -5.94
N ASN A 117 -8.07 6.29 -6.15
CA ASN A 117 -8.20 7.04 -7.39
C ASN A 117 -6.79 7.33 -7.88
N ILE A 118 -6.46 6.87 -9.10
CA ILE A 118 -5.11 6.92 -9.64
C ILE A 118 -5.06 7.43 -11.07
N GLN A 119 -3.95 8.07 -11.40
CA GLN A 119 -3.49 8.29 -12.77
C GLN A 119 -2.56 7.14 -13.14
N GLY A 120 -3.12 6.05 -13.63
CA GLY A 120 -2.41 4.77 -13.73
C GLY A 120 -1.17 4.83 -14.62
N LYS A 121 -1.21 5.54 -15.74
CA LYS A 121 -0.05 5.71 -16.63
C LYS A 121 1.13 6.40 -15.91
N GLU A 122 0.84 7.46 -15.16
CA GLU A 122 1.88 8.18 -14.42
C GLU A 122 2.39 7.36 -13.23
N LEU A 123 1.49 6.64 -12.56
CA LEU A 123 1.89 5.71 -11.50
C LEU A 123 2.84 4.63 -12.03
N TYR A 124 2.54 4.02 -13.18
CA TYR A 124 3.42 3.05 -13.80
C TYR A 124 4.80 3.64 -14.12
N ARG A 125 4.84 4.85 -14.67
CA ARG A 125 6.08 5.56 -14.96
C ARG A 125 6.92 5.76 -13.69
N ILE A 126 6.31 6.22 -12.61
CA ILE A 126 6.99 6.43 -11.30
C ILE A 126 7.51 5.11 -10.75
N LEU A 127 6.72 4.05 -10.80
CA LEU A 127 7.14 2.72 -10.34
C LEU A 127 8.34 2.21 -11.15
N CYS A 128 8.36 2.44 -12.47
CA CYS A 128 9.45 2.03 -13.36
C CYS A 128 10.74 2.86 -13.21
N GLU A 129 10.72 3.99 -12.50
CA GLU A 129 11.95 4.71 -12.14
C GLU A 129 12.81 3.91 -11.15
N ASN A 130 12.20 3.01 -10.37
CA ASN A 130 12.92 2.06 -9.55
C ASN A 130 13.27 0.80 -10.36
N PRO A 131 14.59 0.52 -10.59
CA PRO A 131 15.00 -0.61 -11.43
C PRO A 131 14.50 -1.97 -10.94
N THR A 132 14.39 -2.16 -9.62
CA THR A 132 13.91 -3.41 -9.02
C THR A 132 12.43 -3.60 -9.28
N ILE A 133 11.64 -2.56 -9.08
CA ILE A 133 10.19 -2.59 -9.37
C ILE A 133 9.97 -2.83 -10.87
N ARG A 134 10.70 -2.09 -11.71
CA ARG A 134 10.65 -2.28 -13.17
C ARG A 134 10.91 -3.73 -13.57
N GLN A 135 11.96 -4.33 -13.01
CA GLN A 135 12.29 -5.73 -13.30
C GLN A 135 11.17 -6.71 -12.89
N ILE A 136 10.44 -6.41 -11.81
CA ILE A 136 9.29 -7.21 -11.36
C ILE A 136 8.12 -7.03 -12.32
N LEU A 137 7.83 -5.79 -12.72
CA LEU A 137 6.70 -5.46 -13.60
C LEU A 137 6.92 -5.97 -15.03
N ASP A 138 8.15 -5.93 -15.51
CA ASP A 138 8.56 -6.44 -16.81
C ASP A 138 8.82 -7.97 -16.82
N ASN A 139 8.55 -8.66 -15.70
CA ASN A 139 8.86 -10.07 -15.57
C ASN A 139 7.95 -10.92 -16.48
N PRO A 140 8.52 -11.68 -17.42
CA PRO A 140 7.75 -12.49 -18.38
C PRO A 140 6.97 -13.66 -17.73
N ILE A 141 7.21 -13.96 -16.44
CA ILE A 141 6.43 -14.94 -15.68
C ILE A 141 5.03 -14.40 -15.36
N LEU A 142 4.87 -13.08 -15.30
CA LEU A 142 3.53 -12.48 -15.20
C LEU A 142 2.89 -12.58 -16.59
N PRO A 143 1.84 -13.39 -16.77
CA PRO A 143 1.21 -13.58 -18.08
C PRO A 143 0.29 -12.42 -18.47
N VAL A 144 0.61 -11.21 -17.97
CA VAL A 144 -0.20 -10.00 -18.14
C VAL A 144 0.69 -8.84 -18.57
N ASP A 145 0.19 -8.04 -19.48
CA ASP A 145 0.77 -6.75 -19.84
C ASP A 145 0.43 -5.73 -18.75
N VAL A 146 1.34 -5.61 -17.77
CA VAL A 146 1.15 -4.75 -16.60
C VAL A 146 1.09 -3.28 -17.01
N GLU A 147 1.90 -2.86 -17.99
CA GLU A 147 1.88 -1.50 -18.52
C GLU A 147 0.50 -1.16 -19.10
N ARG A 148 -0.07 -2.08 -19.88
CA ARG A 148 -1.40 -1.91 -20.46
C ARG A 148 -2.47 -1.76 -19.38
N ILE A 149 -2.40 -2.58 -18.30
CA ILE A 149 -3.35 -2.48 -17.18
C ILE A 149 -3.26 -1.10 -16.55
N PHE A 150 -2.08 -0.68 -16.13
CA PHE A 150 -1.89 0.62 -15.49
C PHE A 150 -2.30 1.75 -16.42
N SER A 151 -1.85 1.75 -17.68
CA SER A 151 -2.14 2.80 -18.65
C SER A 151 -3.62 2.91 -19.03
N SER A 152 -4.41 1.87 -18.74
CA SER A 152 -5.85 1.88 -19.00
C SER A 152 -6.68 2.39 -17.83
N VAL A 153 -6.13 2.46 -16.61
CA VAL A 153 -6.86 2.91 -15.43
C VAL A 153 -6.59 4.38 -15.18
N GLU A 154 -7.65 5.19 -15.16
CA GLU A 154 -7.57 6.61 -14.81
C GLU A 154 -8.85 7.03 -14.08
N GLY A 155 -8.72 7.21 -12.79
CA GLY A 155 -9.84 7.51 -11.90
C GLY A 155 -10.00 6.49 -10.78
N ASP A 156 -11.24 6.29 -10.35
CA ASP A 156 -11.56 5.39 -9.25
C ASP A 156 -11.36 3.92 -9.65
N PHE A 157 -10.78 3.16 -8.72
CA PHE A 157 -10.82 1.72 -8.72
C PHE A 157 -11.24 1.21 -7.33
N ALA A 158 -11.83 0.04 -7.28
CA ALA A 158 -12.27 -0.56 -6.04
C ALA A 158 -12.27 -2.08 -6.13
N ILE A 159 -11.99 -2.73 -5.00
CA ILE A 159 -12.07 -4.18 -4.84
C ILE A 159 -12.83 -4.47 -3.55
N GLY A 160 -13.78 -5.38 -3.60
CA GLY A 160 -14.58 -5.81 -2.45
C GLY A 160 -14.56 -7.32 -2.28
N TRP A 161 -14.52 -7.76 -1.03
CA TRP A 161 -14.56 -9.16 -0.62
C TRP A 161 -15.81 -9.43 0.21
N ASN A 162 -16.56 -10.46 -0.14
CA ASN A 162 -17.73 -10.89 0.63
C ASN A 162 -17.36 -11.89 1.73
N LYS A 163 -16.23 -12.62 1.56
CA LYS A 163 -15.73 -13.60 2.54
C LYS A 163 -14.20 -13.65 2.48
N LEU A 164 -13.53 -13.69 3.63
CA LEU A 164 -12.07 -13.81 3.71
C LEU A 164 -11.52 -15.13 3.17
N THR A 165 -12.33 -16.18 3.19
CA THR A 165 -11.92 -17.53 2.78
C THR A 165 -12.27 -17.85 1.33
N SER A 166 -13.02 -16.98 0.66
CA SER A 166 -13.43 -17.20 -0.72
C SER A 166 -12.48 -16.45 -1.68
N LYS A 167 -12.33 -17.02 -2.87
CA LYS A 167 -11.70 -16.31 -3.98
C LYS A 167 -12.69 -15.32 -4.64
N ASP A 168 -13.88 -15.15 -4.06
CA ASP A 168 -14.94 -14.31 -4.59
C ASP A 168 -14.67 -12.86 -4.20
N PHE A 169 -14.15 -12.11 -5.13
CA PHE A 169 -14.01 -10.68 -5.04
C PHE A 169 -14.60 -10.01 -6.29
N LEU A 170 -15.06 -8.80 -6.11
CA LEU A 170 -15.52 -7.94 -7.19
C LEU A 170 -14.53 -6.77 -7.32
N MET A 171 -14.13 -6.48 -8.54
CA MET A 171 -13.25 -5.37 -8.85
C MET A 171 -13.91 -4.47 -9.90
N TYR A 172 -13.85 -3.18 -9.66
CA TYR A 172 -14.29 -2.14 -10.57
C TYR A 172 -13.16 -1.14 -10.80
N ALA A 173 -13.08 -0.58 -11.97
CA ALA A 173 -12.11 0.47 -12.29
C ALA A 173 -12.65 1.41 -13.36
N ASP A 174 -12.33 2.69 -13.25
CA ASP A 174 -12.46 3.63 -14.35
C ASP A 174 -11.37 3.36 -15.38
N VAL A 175 -11.79 2.99 -16.58
CA VAL A 175 -10.87 2.67 -17.67
C VAL A 175 -11.04 3.64 -18.84
N THR A 176 -9.92 4.10 -19.40
CA THR A 176 -9.90 5.05 -20.51
C THR A 176 -10.13 4.39 -21.87
N ASN A 177 -9.94 3.06 -21.95
CA ASN A 177 -10.06 2.32 -23.20
C ASN A 177 -10.37 0.84 -22.95
N ALA A 178 -10.79 0.13 -24.01
CA ALA A 178 -11.14 -1.29 -23.95
C ALA A 178 -9.90 -2.23 -23.92
N ASP A 179 -8.69 -1.71 -24.02
CA ASP A 179 -7.48 -2.56 -24.01
C ASP A 179 -7.24 -3.22 -22.67
N PHE A 180 -7.78 -2.61 -21.60
CA PHE A 180 -7.87 -3.25 -20.29
C PHE A 180 -8.50 -4.65 -20.35
N LEU A 181 -9.63 -4.79 -21.03
CA LEU A 181 -10.32 -6.07 -21.17
C LEU A 181 -9.52 -7.11 -21.96
N LYS A 182 -8.78 -6.68 -23.00
CA LYS A 182 -7.93 -7.59 -23.78
C LYS A 182 -6.89 -8.29 -22.94
N THR A 183 -6.34 -7.61 -21.93
CA THR A 183 -5.37 -8.22 -21.01
C THR A 183 -5.96 -9.43 -20.27
N PHE A 184 -7.24 -9.36 -19.88
CA PHE A 184 -7.92 -10.48 -19.23
C PHE A 184 -8.36 -11.56 -20.23
N GLU A 185 -8.70 -11.21 -21.46
CA GLU A 185 -8.97 -12.18 -22.53
C GLU A 185 -7.73 -13.02 -22.82
N ASP A 186 -6.56 -12.40 -22.87
CA ASP A 186 -5.26 -13.07 -23.08
C ASP A 186 -4.94 -14.06 -21.94
N LEU A 187 -5.46 -13.82 -20.71
CA LEU A 187 -5.33 -14.72 -19.56
C LEU A 187 -6.30 -15.91 -19.56
N ARG A 188 -7.40 -15.83 -20.30
CA ARG A 188 -8.46 -16.81 -20.28
C ARG A 188 -7.99 -18.26 -20.51
N PRO A 189 -7.05 -18.54 -21.46
CA PRO A 189 -6.52 -19.89 -21.64
C PRO A 189 -5.76 -20.41 -20.42
N LEU A 190 -5.06 -19.52 -19.68
CA LEU A 190 -4.30 -19.88 -18.49
C LEU A 190 -5.20 -20.16 -17.29
N LEU A 191 -6.25 -19.36 -17.11
CA LEU A 191 -7.26 -19.57 -16.07
C LEU A 191 -8.01 -20.89 -16.28
N ALA A 192 -8.28 -21.27 -17.53
CA ALA A 192 -8.89 -22.57 -17.85
C ALA A 192 -7.99 -23.77 -17.49
N LEU A 193 -6.67 -23.62 -17.50
CA LEU A 193 -5.71 -24.66 -17.11
C LEU A 193 -5.60 -24.84 -15.59
N THR A 194 -5.95 -23.83 -14.80
CA THR A 194 -5.87 -23.88 -13.33
C THR A 194 -7.14 -24.35 -12.65
N GLY A 195 -8.16 -24.76 -13.41
CA GLY A 195 -9.38 -25.35 -12.89
C GLY A 195 -10.29 -24.34 -12.18
N GLY A 196 -10.27 -23.08 -12.61
CA GLY A 196 -11.18 -22.02 -12.14
C GLY A 196 -12.58 -22.18 -12.70
#